data_c9ebf41e047fb26997109ed230c9a9ea
#
_entry.id   c9ebf41e047fb26997109ed230c9a9ea
#
_cell.length_a   1.000
_cell.length_b   1.000
_cell.length_c   1.000
_cell.angle_alpha   90.00
_cell.angle_beta   90.00
_cell.angle_gamma   90.00
#
_symmetry.space_group_name_H-M   'P 1'
#
loop_
_entity.id
_entity.type
_entity.pdbx_description
1 polymer ?
#
loop_
_entity_poly.entity_id
_entity_poly.type
_entity_poly.pdbx_seq_one_letter_code
_entity_poly.pdbx_strand_id
1 'polypeptide(L)'
;MIVYEDAALAVVNKPAGLSSETGLPDALRALWGKPNAYVGVVHRLDIGVSGLMVLAKTPKAAAALTRQITESQDAYAVLDLSLIHIS
;
A
#
# COMPACT_ATOMS: atom_id res chain seq x y z
N MET A 1 -10.55 0.51 -7.49
CA MET A 1 -9.66 0.29 -6.34
C MET A 1 -8.28 0.89 -6.55
N ILE A 2 -7.67 0.71 -7.72
CA ILE A 2 -6.36 1.27 -7.98
C ILE A 2 -6.50 2.75 -8.36
N VAL A 3 -5.82 3.61 -7.60
CA VAL A 3 -5.88 5.05 -7.83
C VAL A 3 -4.68 5.50 -8.67
N TYR A 4 -3.55 4.87 -8.46
CA TYR A 4 -2.33 5.18 -9.20
C TYR A 4 -1.47 3.92 -9.27
N GLU A 5 -0.77 3.75 -10.34
CA GLU A 5 0.09 2.57 -10.49
C GLU A 5 1.24 2.85 -11.43
N ASP A 6 2.42 2.35 -11.10
CA ASP A 6 3.56 2.39 -12.03
C ASP A 6 4.29 1.04 -11.91
N ALA A 7 5.51 0.96 -12.42
CA ALA A 7 6.26 -0.29 -12.41
C ALA A 7 6.70 -0.70 -11.01
N ALA A 8 6.79 0.22 -10.09
CA ALA A 8 7.33 -0.04 -8.75
C ALA A 8 6.28 -0.15 -7.67
N LEU A 9 5.19 0.59 -7.78
CA LEU A 9 4.19 0.63 -6.72
C LEU A 9 2.78 0.83 -7.23
N ALA A 10 1.81 0.60 -6.38
CA ALA A 10 0.40 0.85 -6.66
C ALA A 10 -0.20 1.57 -5.45
N VAL A 11 -1.01 2.58 -5.71
CA VAL A 11 -1.77 3.25 -4.66
C VAL A 11 -3.22 2.82 -4.86
N VAL A 12 -3.80 2.26 -3.83
CA VAL A 12 -5.15 1.72 -3.90
C VAL A 12 -6.04 2.32 -2.84
N ASN A 13 -7.32 2.35 -3.11
CA ASN A 13 -8.31 2.70 -2.12
C ASN A 13 -8.90 1.38 -1.64
N LYS A 14 -8.47 0.94 -0.45
CA LYS A 14 -8.90 -0.34 0.10
C LYS A 14 -10.32 -0.20 0.62
N PRO A 15 -11.25 -1.05 0.18
CA PRO A 15 -12.60 -1.02 0.73
C PRO A 15 -12.63 -1.62 2.13
N ALA A 16 -13.58 -1.17 2.93
CA ALA A 16 -13.81 -1.76 4.23
C ALA A 16 -14.20 -3.23 4.06
N GLY A 17 -13.78 -4.03 4.97
CA GLY A 17 -14.08 -5.48 4.91
C GLY A 17 -13.02 -6.31 4.20
N LEU A 18 -12.04 -5.67 3.55
CA LEU A 18 -10.99 -6.39 2.85
C LEU A 18 -9.72 -6.34 3.67
N SER A 19 -9.11 -7.51 3.91
CA SER A 19 -7.87 -7.58 4.68
C SER A 19 -6.72 -6.97 3.90
N SER A 20 -5.93 -6.12 4.55
CA SER A 20 -4.78 -5.51 3.92
C SER A 20 -3.68 -6.51 3.62
N GLU A 21 -3.58 -7.56 4.42
CA GLU A 21 -2.46 -8.50 4.29
C GLU A 21 -2.73 -9.69 3.39
N THR A 22 -3.97 -10.11 3.29
CA THR A 22 -4.29 -11.29 2.49
C THR A 22 -5.29 -10.97 1.40
N GLY A 23 -6.39 -10.33 1.73
CA GLY A 23 -7.44 -10.06 0.76
C GLY A 23 -7.04 -9.07 -0.31
N LEU A 24 -6.40 -7.98 0.08
CA LEU A 24 -6.00 -6.94 -0.86
C LEU A 24 -4.96 -7.42 -1.87
N PRO A 25 -3.89 -8.11 -1.46
CA PRO A 25 -2.94 -8.63 -2.43
C PRO A 25 -3.58 -9.58 -3.43
N ASP A 26 -4.47 -10.45 -2.97
CA ASP A 26 -5.14 -11.38 -3.86
C ASP A 26 -6.06 -10.65 -4.83
N ALA A 27 -6.76 -9.63 -4.36
CA ALA A 27 -7.61 -8.84 -5.22
C ALA A 27 -6.80 -8.13 -6.30
N LEU A 28 -5.62 -7.63 -5.97
CA LEU A 28 -4.76 -6.97 -6.94
C LEU A 28 -4.21 -7.97 -7.96
N ARG A 29 -3.83 -9.15 -7.52
CA ARG A 29 -3.36 -10.19 -8.43
C ARG A 29 -4.45 -10.56 -9.42
N ALA A 30 -5.68 -10.61 -8.95
CA ALA A 30 -6.82 -10.91 -9.81
C ALA A 30 -7.05 -9.78 -10.82
N LEU A 31 -6.95 -8.54 -10.37
CA LEU A 31 -7.13 -7.40 -11.27
C LEU A 31 -6.06 -7.37 -12.34
N TRP A 32 -4.84 -7.75 -11.99
CA TRP A 32 -3.75 -7.75 -12.95
C TRP A 32 -3.71 -9.00 -13.82
N GLY A 33 -4.49 -10.02 -13.45
CA GLY A 33 -4.46 -11.30 -14.16
C GLY A 33 -3.14 -12.02 -13.97
N LYS A 34 -2.48 -11.79 -12.84
CA LYS A 34 -1.15 -12.37 -12.57
C LYS A 34 -1.16 -13.00 -11.19
N PRO A 35 -1.58 -14.26 -11.07
CA PRO A 35 -1.73 -14.91 -9.76
C PRO A 35 -0.44 -15.01 -8.93
N ASN A 36 0.71 -14.92 -9.59
CA ASN A 36 1.97 -15.01 -8.89
C ASN A 36 2.68 -13.67 -8.77
N ALA A 37 1.98 -12.58 -9.01
CA ALA A 37 2.60 -11.25 -8.93
C ALA A 37 3.02 -10.94 -7.51
N TYR A 38 4.18 -10.31 -7.36
CA TYR A 38 4.63 -9.87 -6.04
C TYR A 38 3.78 -8.68 -5.61
N VAL A 39 3.30 -8.70 -4.39
CA VAL A 39 2.60 -7.57 -3.80
C VAL A 39 3.15 -7.38 -2.40
N GLY A 40 3.89 -6.31 -2.20
CA GLY A 40 4.49 -6.00 -0.91
C GLY A 40 3.59 -5.10 -0.09
N VAL A 41 3.16 -5.59 1.06
CA VAL A 41 2.32 -4.82 1.96
C VAL A 41 3.26 -4.16 2.97
N VAL A 42 3.47 -2.87 2.83
CA VAL A 42 4.42 -2.13 3.67
C VAL A 42 3.75 -1.40 4.83
N HIS A 43 2.45 -1.26 4.79
CA HIS A 43 1.66 -0.76 5.91
C HIS A 43 0.25 -1.30 5.72
N ARG A 44 -0.59 -1.18 6.73
CA ARG A 44 -1.92 -1.76 6.63
C ARG A 44 -2.97 -0.89 7.28
N LEU A 45 -4.21 -1.12 6.88
CA LEU A 45 -5.39 -0.57 7.54
C LEU A 45 -6.17 -1.74 8.11
N ASP A 46 -6.88 -1.52 9.20
CA ASP A 46 -7.69 -2.57 9.79
C ASP A 46 -8.75 -3.03 8.80
N ILE A 47 -9.17 -4.27 8.92
CA ILE A 47 -10.09 -4.87 7.96
C ILE A 47 -11.39 -4.09 7.82
N GLY A 48 -11.88 -3.51 8.88
CA GLY A 48 -13.11 -2.73 8.83
C GLY A 48 -12.95 -1.29 8.36
N VAL A 49 -11.72 -0.90 7.99
CA VAL A 49 -11.43 0.49 7.64
C VAL A 49 -11.15 0.59 6.15
N SER A 50 -11.71 1.60 5.50
CA SER A 50 -11.37 1.89 4.10
C SER A 50 -10.34 3.02 4.08
N GLY A 51 -9.62 3.14 3.01
CA GLY A 51 -8.66 4.24 2.84
C GLY A 51 -7.57 3.93 1.85
N LEU A 52 -6.70 4.90 1.65
CA LEU A 52 -5.62 4.74 0.70
C LEU A 52 -4.47 3.93 1.26
N MET A 53 -3.93 3.06 0.46
CA MET A 53 -2.76 2.28 0.81
C MET A 53 -1.79 2.25 -0.35
N VAL A 54 -0.50 2.23 -0.04
CA VAL A 54 0.56 2.10 -1.03
C VAL A 54 1.10 0.68 -0.93
N LEU A 55 1.19 -0.01 -2.05
CA LEU A 55 1.74 -1.36 -2.07
C LEU A 55 2.90 -1.40 -3.05
N ALA A 56 3.90 -2.20 -2.73
CA ALA A 56 5.06 -2.36 -3.59
C ALA A 56 4.80 -3.44 -4.62
N LYS A 57 5.26 -3.22 -5.85
CA LYS A 57 5.14 -4.20 -6.90
C LYS A 57 6.42 -4.99 -7.07
N THR A 58 7.49 -4.60 -6.39
CA THR A 58 8.77 -5.33 -6.41
C THR A 58 9.36 -5.38 -5.02
N PRO A 59 10.19 -6.37 -4.70
CA PRO A 59 10.84 -6.42 -3.40
C PRO A 59 11.73 -5.21 -3.13
N LYS A 60 12.35 -4.67 -4.18
CA LYS A 60 13.20 -3.49 -4.02
C LYS A 60 12.35 -2.29 -3.62
N ALA A 61 11.20 -2.11 -4.24
CA ALA A 61 10.30 -1.04 -3.89
C ALA A 61 9.75 -1.23 -2.47
N ALA A 62 9.49 -2.47 -2.08
CA ALA A 62 9.00 -2.74 -0.73
C ALA A 62 10.03 -2.31 0.31
N ALA A 63 11.30 -2.59 0.09
CA ALA A 63 12.35 -2.19 1.00
C ALA A 63 12.46 -0.68 1.08
N ALA A 64 12.39 0.00 -0.07
CA ALA A 64 12.49 1.45 -0.10
C ALA A 64 11.31 2.11 0.59
N LEU A 65 10.10 1.61 0.35
CA LEU A 65 8.90 2.17 0.96
C LEU A 65 8.89 1.92 2.46
N THR A 66 9.32 0.74 2.90
CA THR A 66 9.38 0.41 4.31
C THR A 66 10.33 1.37 5.02
N ARG A 67 11.46 1.65 4.39
CA ARG A 67 12.42 2.58 4.98
C ARG A 67 11.82 3.99 5.09
N GLN A 68 11.16 4.44 4.03
CA GLN A 68 10.56 5.77 4.06
C GLN A 68 9.48 5.89 5.12
N ILE A 69 8.68 4.88 5.27
CA ILE A 69 7.62 4.89 6.27
C ILE A 69 8.22 4.89 7.67
N THR A 70 9.27 4.10 7.88
CA THR A 70 9.93 4.03 9.17
C THR A 70 10.57 5.36 9.52
N GLU A 71 11.22 5.99 8.56
CA GLU A 71 11.85 7.29 8.79
C GLU A 71 10.79 8.37 8.99
N SER A 72 9.69 8.26 8.29
CA SER A 72 8.64 9.25 8.41
C SER A 72 7.90 9.21 9.70
N GLN A 73 7.96 8.09 10.41
CA GLN A 73 7.24 8.01 11.66
C GLN A 73 7.71 9.03 12.66
N ASP A 74 8.99 9.33 12.68
CA ASP A 74 9.50 10.31 13.59
C ASP A 74 9.06 11.70 13.13
N ALA A 75 9.10 11.94 11.83
CA ALA A 75 8.68 13.20 11.30
C ALA A 75 7.19 13.29 11.26
N TYR A 76 6.49 12.16 11.15
CA TYR A 76 5.10 12.14 11.08
C TYR A 76 4.47 12.66 12.26
N ALA A 77 5.07 12.43 13.37
CA ALA A 77 4.54 12.95 14.58
C ALA A 77 4.41 14.45 14.41
N VAL A 78 5.16 15.03 13.47
CA VAL A 78 5.15 16.43 13.28
C VAL A 78 4.37 16.79 12.05
N LEU A 79 4.54 16.05 10.97
CA LEU A 79 3.95 16.36 9.73
C LEU A 79 2.59 15.91 9.57
N ASP A 80 2.20 15.06 10.39
CA ASP A 80 0.94 14.44 10.38
C ASP A 80 0.72 13.88 9.03
N LEU A 81 -0.41 14.15 8.46
CA LEU A 81 -0.76 13.48 7.32
C LEU A 81 -0.35 14.04 6.07
N SER A 82 0.36 15.11 6.09
CA SER A 82 0.67 15.75 4.87
C SER A 82 1.40 14.82 3.94
N LEU A 83 2.15 13.90 4.49
CA LEU A 83 2.80 12.95 3.69
C LEU A 83 1.87 12.07 3.02
N ILE A 84 0.81 11.71 3.66
CA ILE A 84 -0.10 10.76 3.16
C ILE A 84 -0.97 11.40 2.20
N HIS A 85 -1.22 12.69 2.41
CA HIS A 85 -2.08 13.27 1.60
C HIS A 85 -1.60 13.59 0.37
N ILE A 86 -0.35 13.61 0.19
CA ILE A 86 0.15 13.91 -1.00
C ILE A 86 -0.43 13.16 -1.92
N SER A 87 -0.86 12.21 -1.48
CA SER A 87 -1.46 11.48 -2.44
C SER A 87 -2.63 11.98 -2.95
#